data_186d2d05cc20c383b51bb1c03c18c82d
#
_entry.id   186d2d05cc20c383b51bb1c03c18c82d
#
_cell.length_a   1.000
_cell.length_b   1.000
_cell.length_c   1.000
_cell.angle_alpha   90.00
_cell.angle_beta   90.00
_cell.angle_gamma   90.00
#
_symmetry.space_group_name_H-M   'P 1'
#
loop_
_entity.id
_entity.type
_entity.pdbx_description
1 polymer ?
#
loop_
_entity_poly.entity_id
_entity_poly.type
_entity_poly.pdbx_seq_one_letter_code
_entity_poly.pdbx_strand_id
1 'polypeptide(L)'
;SKLDFEFVMVSNQDGLGTSSFPEDTFWPVHHFILQTLEGEGITFDDMLIDRHFPEDNSPMRKPGVGMLKKYIDNPDYDIEGSYVIGDRETARQLAENLGCKALILSDTCSWDTIAELLFAGERTSEVKRTTKETDIYVKLNLDGIGKCDISTGLGFFDHMLEQIGKHGMIDLSIKVNGDLNVDEHHTIEDTAIALGDCISQALGDKRGIERYGYSLPMDDCLCSVALDF
;
A
#
# COMPACT_ATOMS: atom_id res chain seq x y z
N SER A 1 8.20 13.91 16.04
CA SER A 1 8.40 12.68 15.27
C SER A 1 9.67 12.83 14.42
N LYS A 2 10.42 11.72 14.23
CA LYS A 2 11.54 11.67 13.26
C LYS A 2 11.00 11.47 11.83
N LEU A 3 9.72 11.20 11.71
CA LEU A 3 8.99 11.02 10.46
C LEU A 3 8.12 12.26 10.25
N ASP A 4 8.02 12.71 9.00
CA ASP A 4 7.24 13.89 8.61
C ASP A 4 5.77 13.49 8.32
N PHE A 5 5.13 12.88 9.33
CA PHE A 5 3.72 12.51 9.29
C PHE A 5 2.89 13.30 10.29
N GLU A 6 1.71 13.72 9.86
CA GLU A 6 0.64 14.14 10.76
C GLU A 6 -0.15 12.94 11.26
N PHE A 7 -0.47 12.93 12.55
CA PHE A 7 -1.25 11.86 13.18
C PHE A 7 -2.71 12.26 13.32
N VAL A 8 -3.58 11.61 12.59
CA VAL A 8 -5.02 11.86 12.62
C VAL A 8 -5.75 10.66 13.20
N MET A 9 -6.44 10.87 14.33
CA MET A 9 -7.30 9.84 14.92
C MET A 9 -8.65 9.83 14.22
N VAL A 10 -9.08 8.67 13.69
CA VAL A 10 -10.38 8.50 13.04
C VAL A 10 -11.15 7.39 13.73
N SER A 11 -12.26 7.71 14.39
CA SER A 11 -13.02 6.79 15.23
C SER A 11 -14.51 6.81 14.93
N ASN A 12 -15.13 5.62 14.88
CA ASN A 12 -16.59 5.47 14.90
C ASN A 12 -17.00 5.22 16.36
N GLN A 13 -17.87 6.06 16.88
CA GLN A 13 -18.43 5.98 18.24
C GLN A 13 -19.94 5.97 18.15
N ASP A 14 -20.49 4.79 17.87
CA ASP A 14 -21.90 4.58 17.51
C ASP A 14 -22.85 5.12 18.58
N GLY A 15 -23.67 6.09 18.19
CA GLY A 15 -24.66 6.69 19.07
C GLY A 15 -24.11 7.60 20.17
N LEU A 16 -22.86 8.07 20.07
CA LEU A 16 -22.30 9.02 21.02
C LEU A 16 -23.16 10.31 21.10
N GLY A 17 -23.56 10.66 22.32
CA GLY A 17 -24.47 11.76 22.60
C GLY A 17 -25.93 11.33 22.73
N THR A 18 -26.24 10.03 22.55
CA THR A 18 -27.59 9.48 22.81
C THR A 18 -27.72 8.92 24.22
N SER A 19 -28.91 8.50 24.59
CA SER A 19 -29.14 7.83 25.90
C SER A 19 -28.45 6.47 26.02
N SER A 20 -28.10 5.80 24.88
CA SER A 20 -27.38 4.54 24.88
C SER A 20 -25.87 4.72 25.03
N PHE A 21 -25.34 5.88 24.66
CA PHE A 21 -23.93 6.23 24.79
C PHE A 21 -23.78 7.72 25.15
N PRO A 22 -24.00 8.10 26.43
CA PRO A 22 -23.90 9.49 26.87
C PRO A 22 -22.48 10.05 26.77
N GLU A 23 -22.38 11.35 26.48
CA GLU A 23 -21.08 12.03 26.32
C GLU A 23 -20.24 12.01 27.62
N ASP A 24 -20.87 12.07 28.76
CA ASP A 24 -20.20 12.02 30.07
C ASP A 24 -19.52 10.67 30.37
N THR A 25 -19.89 9.62 29.67
CA THR A 25 -19.22 8.31 29.75
C THR A 25 -18.05 8.19 28.77
N PHE A 26 -18.10 8.93 27.68
CA PHE A 26 -17.04 8.87 26.64
C PHE A 26 -15.88 9.84 26.89
N TRP A 27 -16.19 11.12 27.07
CA TRP A 27 -15.16 12.15 27.11
C TRP A 27 -14.13 12.01 28.24
N PRO A 28 -14.50 11.61 29.47
CA PRO A 28 -13.50 11.41 30.52
C PRO A 28 -12.50 10.32 30.18
N VAL A 29 -12.97 9.20 29.61
CA VAL A 29 -12.11 8.08 29.20
C VAL A 29 -11.23 8.50 28.03
N HIS A 30 -11.82 9.15 27.04
CA HIS A 30 -11.11 9.62 25.85
C HIS A 30 -9.98 10.62 26.24
N HIS A 31 -10.28 11.60 27.08
CA HIS A 31 -9.28 12.53 27.56
C HIS A 31 -8.18 11.86 28.39
N PHE A 32 -8.53 10.88 29.21
CA PHE A 32 -7.53 10.11 29.98
C PHE A 32 -6.57 9.37 29.05
N ILE A 33 -7.08 8.73 27.99
CA ILE A 33 -6.26 8.07 26.96
C ILE A 33 -5.32 9.07 26.29
N LEU A 34 -5.86 10.21 25.84
CA LEU A 34 -5.06 11.25 25.19
C LEU A 34 -3.96 11.80 26.11
N GLN A 35 -4.26 12.06 27.38
CA GLN A 35 -3.27 12.54 28.36
C GLN A 35 -2.19 11.48 28.62
N THR A 36 -2.56 10.21 28.62
CA THR A 36 -1.59 9.10 28.79
C THR A 36 -0.65 9.05 27.58
N LEU A 37 -1.17 9.16 26.38
CA LEU A 37 -0.38 9.19 25.14
C LEU A 37 0.51 10.44 25.06
N GLU A 38 -0.02 11.60 25.44
CA GLU A 38 0.75 12.86 25.51
C GLU A 38 1.91 12.73 26.52
N GLY A 39 1.70 12.06 27.64
CA GLY A 39 2.75 11.77 28.62
C GLY A 39 3.90 10.92 28.05
N GLU A 40 3.63 10.10 27.06
CA GLU A 40 4.62 9.34 26.27
C GLU A 40 5.12 10.10 25.03
N GLY A 41 4.74 11.38 24.86
CA GLY A 41 5.14 12.22 23.73
C GLY A 41 4.37 11.96 22.44
N ILE A 42 3.22 11.29 22.50
CA ILE A 42 2.35 11.01 21.35
C ILE A 42 1.20 12.01 21.35
N THR A 43 1.15 12.87 20.33
CA THR A 43 0.07 13.83 20.11
C THR A 43 -0.59 13.61 18.75
N PHE A 44 -1.88 13.95 18.67
CA PHE A 44 -2.62 13.90 17.41
C PHE A 44 -2.84 15.32 16.90
N ASP A 45 -2.60 15.52 15.60
CA ASP A 45 -2.84 16.79 14.92
C ASP A 45 -4.34 17.03 14.71
N ASP A 46 -5.12 15.94 14.62
CA ASP A 46 -6.57 16.02 14.52
C ASP A 46 -7.26 14.76 15.08
N MET A 47 -8.53 14.93 15.49
CA MET A 47 -9.36 13.86 16.03
C MET A 47 -10.75 13.93 15.42
N LEU A 48 -11.04 12.96 14.57
CA LEU A 48 -12.28 12.85 13.81
C LEU A 48 -13.14 11.73 14.38
N ILE A 49 -14.28 12.07 14.97
CA ILE A 49 -15.17 11.14 15.66
C ILE A 49 -16.52 11.15 14.97
N ASP A 50 -16.88 10.04 14.35
CA ASP A 50 -18.21 9.82 13.81
C ASP A 50 -19.13 9.24 14.89
N ARG A 51 -20.37 9.71 14.92
CA ARG A 51 -21.38 9.36 15.94
C ARG A 51 -22.55 8.55 15.41
N HIS A 52 -22.60 8.35 14.10
CA HIS A 52 -23.70 7.68 13.42
C HIS A 52 -23.69 6.17 13.68
N PHE A 53 -24.88 5.58 13.72
CA PHE A 53 -25.03 4.14 13.69
C PHE A 53 -24.77 3.59 12.28
N PRO A 54 -24.46 2.27 12.14
CA PRO A 54 -24.25 1.64 10.84
C PRO A 54 -25.42 1.81 9.87
N GLU A 55 -26.64 1.74 10.37
CA GLU A 55 -27.90 1.88 9.62
C GLU A 55 -28.14 3.27 9.03
N ASP A 56 -27.48 4.30 9.58
CA ASP A 56 -27.57 5.68 9.06
C ASP A 56 -26.87 5.84 7.71
N ASN A 57 -26.03 4.88 7.31
CA ASN A 57 -25.24 4.92 6.08
C ASN A 57 -24.51 6.26 5.86
N SER A 58 -24.05 6.89 6.94
CA SER A 58 -23.38 8.18 6.90
C SER A 58 -22.04 8.08 6.15
N PRO A 59 -21.75 8.98 5.20
CA PRO A 59 -20.46 9.04 4.53
C PRO A 59 -19.33 9.45 5.48
N MET A 60 -19.64 9.97 6.67
CA MET A 60 -18.65 10.31 7.70
C MET A 60 -18.15 9.07 8.44
N ARG A 61 -19.01 8.02 8.56
CA ARG A 61 -18.66 6.78 9.24
C ARG A 61 -17.68 5.96 8.43
N LYS A 62 -16.55 5.51 9.07
CA LYS A 62 -15.64 4.54 8.42
C LYS A 62 -16.39 3.30 7.95
N PRO A 63 -16.16 2.79 6.74
CA PRO A 63 -15.08 3.12 5.81
C PRO A 63 -15.33 4.34 4.89
N GLY A 64 -16.39 5.13 5.12
CA GLY A 64 -16.62 6.38 4.39
C GLY A 64 -15.50 7.40 4.68
N VAL A 65 -15.17 8.21 3.67
CA VAL A 65 -14.07 9.19 3.74
C VAL A 65 -14.52 10.60 4.08
N GLY A 66 -15.81 10.78 4.41
CA GLY A 66 -16.40 12.11 4.58
C GLY A 66 -15.72 12.99 5.63
N MET A 67 -15.28 12.42 6.76
CA MET A 67 -14.53 13.15 7.78
C MET A 67 -13.14 13.59 7.32
N LEU A 68 -12.56 12.92 6.31
CA LEU A 68 -11.21 13.14 5.80
C LEU A 68 -11.17 14.08 4.59
N LYS A 69 -12.32 14.64 4.20
CA LYS A 69 -12.45 15.45 3.01
C LYS A 69 -11.49 16.64 2.98
N LYS A 70 -11.24 17.26 4.14
CA LYS A 70 -10.30 18.38 4.25
C LYS A 70 -8.84 17.99 3.90
N TYR A 71 -8.47 16.73 4.06
CA TYR A 71 -7.16 16.20 3.66
C TYR A 71 -7.16 15.83 2.18
N ILE A 72 -8.22 15.18 1.71
CA ILE A 72 -8.36 14.76 0.30
C ILE A 72 -8.37 15.98 -0.63
N ASP A 73 -9.08 17.03 -0.25
CA ASP A 73 -9.27 18.23 -1.08
C ASP A 73 -8.07 19.21 -0.99
N ASN A 74 -7.09 18.95 -0.11
CA ASN A 74 -5.93 19.82 0.07
C ASN A 74 -4.67 19.19 -0.58
N PRO A 75 -4.10 19.81 -1.63
CA PRO A 75 -2.95 19.30 -2.36
C PRO A 75 -1.64 19.28 -1.55
N ASP A 76 -1.60 19.89 -0.37
CA ASP A 76 -0.43 19.86 0.51
C ASP A 76 -0.26 18.50 1.21
N TYR A 77 -1.31 17.64 1.19
CA TYR A 77 -1.27 16.32 1.75
C TYR A 77 -1.04 15.26 0.67
N ASP A 78 -0.05 14.43 0.86
CA ASP A 78 0.20 13.23 0.05
C ASP A 78 -0.66 12.07 0.57
N ILE A 79 -1.89 11.97 0.04
CA ILE A 79 -2.83 10.90 0.42
C ILE A 79 -2.31 9.55 -0.04
N GLU A 80 -1.70 9.45 -1.21
CA GLU A 80 -1.17 8.21 -1.76
C GLU A 80 0.00 7.67 -0.92
N GLY A 81 0.87 8.54 -0.43
CA GLY A 81 1.96 8.21 0.50
C GLY A 81 1.53 8.09 1.96
N SER A 82 0.24 8.25 2.27
CA SER A 82 -0.31 8.14 3.62
C SER A 82 -0.66 6.70 4.00
N TYR A 83 -0.86 6.47 5.30
CA TYR A 83 -1.19 5.15 5.84
C TYR A 83 -2.42 5.20 6.75
N VAL A 84 -3.30 4.21 6.61
CA VAL A 84 -4.33 3.92 7.62
C VAL A 84 -3.85 2.76 8.48
N ILE A 85 -3.68 3.00 9.78
CA ILE A 85 -3.28 1.99 10.75
C ILE A 85 -4.51 1.60 11.57
N GLY A 86 -4.80 0.32 11.68
CA GLY A 86 -5.94 -0.19 12.45
C GLY A 86 -5.92 -1.70 12.63
N ASP A 87 -6.90 -2.21 13.36
CA ASP A 87 -7.01 -3.63 13.74
C ASP A 87 -8.21 -4.34 13.08
N ARG A 88 -8.96 -3.62 12.22
CA ARG A 88 -10.23 -4.11 11.66
C ARG A 88 -10.29 -3.95 10.15
N GLU A 89 -11.14 -4.75 9.53
CA GLU A 89 -11.41 -4.68 8.09
C GLU A 89 -11.90 -3.30 7.64
N THR A 90 -12.62 -2.56 8.49
CA THR A 90 -13.03 -1.18 8.20
C THR A 90 -11.85 -0.22 8.03
N ALA A 91 -10.70 -0.49 8.62
CA ALA A 91 -9.48 0.30 8.39
C ALA A 91 -8.89 0.02 7.02
N ARG A 92 -8.87 -1.24 6.58
CA ARG A 92 -8.45 -1.63 5.23
C ARG A 92 -9.33 -0.97 4.17
N GLN A 93 -10.64 -1.09 4.31
CA GLN A 93 -11.61 -0.48 3.39
C GLN A 93 -11.52 1.05 3.38
N LEU A 94 -11.20 1.67 4.51
CA LEU A 94 -10.96 3.12 4.57
C LEU A 94 -9.73 3.51 3.76
N ALA A 95 -8.64 2.75 3.86
CA ALA A 95 -7.43 2.99 3.07
C ALA A 95 -7.70 2.82 1.57
N GLU A 96 -8.42 1.78 1.17
CA GLU A 96 -8.86 1.56 -0.22
C GLU A 96 -9.68 2.73 -0.75
N ASN A 97 -10.64 3.22 0.04
CA ASN A 97 -11.50 4.35 -0.34
C ASN A 97 -10.74 5.68 -0.41
N LEU A 98 -9.65 5.83 0.35
CA LEU A 98 -8.75 6.97 0.29
C LEU A 98 -7.73 6.87 -0.85
N GLY A 99 -7.44 5.67 -1.34
CA GLY A 99 -6.36 5.42 -2.29
C GLY A 99 -4.97 5.44 -1.63
N CYS A 100 -4.90 5.07 -0.35
CA CYS A 100 -3.66 4.99 0.43
C CYS A 100 -3.42 3.57 0.96
N LYS A 101 -2.35 3.37 1.73
CA LYS A 101 -1.94 2.07 2.23
C LYS A 101 -2.59 1.72 3.58
N ALA A 102 -2.94 0.46 3.78
CA ALA A 102 -3.43 -0.06 5.05
C ALA A 102 -2.35 -0.86 5.77
N LEU A 103 -2.08 -0.54 7.03
CA LEU A 103 -1.25 -1.31 7.94
C LEU A 103 -2.15 -1.90 9.03
N ILE A 104 -2.45 -3.19 8.91
CA ILE A 104 -3.43 -3.85 9.78
C ILE A 104 -2.70 -4.61 10.89
N LEU A 105 -2.90 -4.15 12.12
CA LEU A 105 -2.37 -4.82 13.31
C LEU A 105 -2.89 -6.25 13.41
N SER A 106 -1.98 -7.19 13.58
CA SER A 106 -2.24 -8.63 13.66
C SER A 106 -1.09 -9.32 14.39
N ASP A 107 -1.19 -10.64 14.57
CA ASP A 107 -0.11 -11.44 15.15
C ASP A 107 1.18 -11.39 14.30
N THR A 108 1.06 -11.10 13.01
CA THR A 108 2.18 -11.01 12.05
C THR A 108 2.59 -9.57 11.72
N CYS A 109 1.82 -8.57 12.15
CA CYS A 109 2.09 -7.14 11.92
C CYS A 109 1.92 -6.37 13.23
N SER A 110 2.99 -6.27 14.01
CA SER A 110 3.05 -5.54 15.26
C SER A 110 3.33 -4.05 15.05
N TRP A 111 3.22 -3.26 16.12
CA TRP A 111 3.66 -1.86 16.11
C TRP A 111 5.15 -1.70 15.78
N ASP A 112 6.00 -2.66 16.21
CA ASP A 112 7.42 -2.63 15.89
C ASP A 112 7.63 -2.85 14.38
N THR A 113 6.92 -3.81 13.78
CA THR A 113 6.94 -4.04 12.34
C THR A 113 6.47 -2.81 11.55
N ILE A 114 5.39 -2.16 11.99
CA ILE A 114 4.89 -0.92 11.38
C ILE A 114 5.94 0.20 11.49
N ALA A 115 6.55 0.36 12.66
CA ALA A 115 7.58 1.36 12.87
C ALA A 115 8.79 1.11 11.95
N GLU A 116 9.28 -0.13 11.87
CA GLU A 116 10.37 -0.51 10.98
C GLU A 116 10.06 -0.17 9.52
N LEU A 117 8.86 -0.51 9.03
CA LEU A 117 8.41 -0.20 7.68
C LEU A 117 8.38 1.31 7.42
N LEU A 118 7.80 2.09 8.33
CA LEU A 118 7.73 3.54 8.19
C LEU A 118 9.11 4.22 8.26
N PHE A 119 10.06 3.67 9.04
CA PHE A 119 11.41 4.20 9.14
C PHE A 119 12.32 3.78 7.99
N ALA A 120 12.17 2.57 7.48
CA ALA A 120 12.94 2.08 6.34
C ALA A 120 12.55 2.78 5.03
N GLY A 121 11.32 3.30 4.97
CA GLY A 121 10.71 3.80 3.75
C GLY A 121 10.24 2.67 2.84
N GLU A 122 9.75 3.04 1.66
CA GLU A 122 9.29 2.08 0.67
C GLU A 122 10.46 1.44 -0.09
N ARG A 123 10.33 0.16 -0.40
CA ARG A 123 11.31 -0.59 -1.19
C ARG A 123 11.11 -0.27 -2.66
N THR A 124 11.69 0.84 -3.08
CA THR A 124 11.58 1.34 -4.46
C THR A 124 12.91 1.21 -5.20
N SER A 125 12.84 1.02 -6.49
CA SER A 125 14.01 1.10 -7.37
C SER A 125 13.61 1.47 -8.78
N GLU A 126 14.59 1.94 -9.56
CA GLU A 126 14.44 2.13 -10.99
C GLU A 126 15.72 1.67 -11.72
N VAL A 127 15.50 1.04 -12.88
CA VAL A 127 16.57 0.55 -13.74
C VAL A 127 16.34 1.03 -15.16
N LYS A 128 17.38 1.59 -15.76
CA LYS A 128 17.44 1.83 -17.19
C LYS A 128 18.48 0.90 -17.81
N ARG A 129 18.06 0.11 -18.81
CA ARG A 129 18.90 -0.80 -19.55
C ARG A 129 18.80 -0.49 -21.05
N THR A 130 19.91 -0.18 -21.67
CA THR A 130 19.98 0.09 -23.11
C THR A 130 21.00 -0.84 -23.75
N THR A 131 20.58 -1.58 -24.77
CA THR A 131 21.45 -2.41 -25.61
C THR A 131 21.45 -1.86 -27.04
N LYS A 132 21.90 -2.64 -28.02
CA LYS A 132 21.77 -2.26 -29.43
C LYS A 132 20.37 -2.57 -29.96
N GLU A 133 19.69 -3.50 -29.31
CA GLU A 133 18.41 -4.08 -29.71
C GLU A 133 17.25 -3.47 -28.91
N THR A 134 17.49 -3.00 -27.67
CA THR A 134 16.44 -2.57 -26.75
C THR A 134 16.81 -1.31 -25.96
N ASP A 135 15.79 -0.49 -25.64
CA ASP A 135 15.87 0.58 -24.64
C ASP A 135 14.72 0.39 -23.64
N ILE A 136 15.09 0.11 -22.38
CA ILE A 136 14.18 -0.37 -21.34
C ILE A 136 14.28 0.52 -20.12
N TYR A 137 13.13 0.91 -19.61
CA TYR A 137 12.99 1.57 -18.31
C TYR A 137 12.03 0.77 -17.44
N VAL A 138 12.47 0.39 -16.26
CA VAL A 138 11.69 -0.28 -15.23
C VAL A 138 11.75 0.55 -13.96
N LYS A 139 10.59 0.81 -13.37
CA LYS A 139 10.46 1.39 -12.03
C LYS A 139 9.46 0.54 -11.25
N LEU A 140 9.78 0.22 -10.00
CA LEU A 140 8.90 -0.53 -9.13
C LEU A 140 8.90 -0.01 -7.69
N ASN A 141 7.80 -0.31 -7.00
CA ASN A 141 7.64 -0.19 -5.56
C ASN A 141 7.09 -1.51 -5.03
N LEU A 142 7.89 -2.26 -4.26
CA LEU A 142 7.48 -3.54 -3.68
C LEU A 142 6.41 -3.38 -2.58
N ASP A 143 6.29 -2.18 -2.02
CA ASP A 143 5.31 -1.81 -1.00
C ASP A 143 4.13 -1.01 -1.60
N GLY A 144 3.85 -1.23 -2.90
CA GLY A 144 2.82 -0.57 -3.68
C GLY A 144 1.40 -1.04 -3.40
N ILE A 145 0.48 -0.65 -4.29
CA ILE A 145 -0.95 -1.00 -4.25
C ILE A 145 -1.43 -1.70 -5.53
N GLY A 146 -0.49 -2.17 -6.37
CA GLY A 146 -0.77 -2.89 -7.62
C GLY A 146 -1.02 -1.98 -8.84
N LYS A 147 -0.56 -0.74 -8.83
CA LYS A 147 -0.63 0.15 -9.99
C LYS A 147 0.34 -0.30 -11.08
N CYS A 148 -0.17 -0.49 -12.30
CA CYS A 148 0.64 -0.92 -13.44
C CYS A 148 0.54 0.08 -14.60
N ASP A 149 1.70 0.44 -15.17
CA ASP A 149 1.82 1.23 -16.40
C ASP A 149 2.87 0.57 -17.31
N ILE A 150 2.43 -0.42 -18.11
CA ILE A 150 3.30 -1.31 -18.85
C ILE A 150 3.11 -1.14 -20.36
N SER A 151 4.20 -1.08 -21.09
CA SER A 151 4.20 -1.00 -22.53
C SER A 151 5.52 -1.56 -23.10
N THR A 152 5.49 -2.81 -23.56
CA THR A 152 6.63 -3.49 -24.20
C THR A 152 6.47 -3.61 -25.71
N GLY A 153 5.29 -3.30 -26.23
CA GLY A 153 4.91 -3.54 -27.63
C GLY A 153 4.38 -4.96 -27.87
N LEU A 154 4.36 -5.83 -26.87
CA LEU A 154 3.87 -7.22 -26.92
C LEU A 154 2.67 -7.37 -25.99
N GLY A 155 1.46 -7.29 -26.49
CA GLY A 155 0.25 -7.20 -25.67
C GLY A 155 0.05 -8.35 -24.68
N PHE A 156 0.42 -9.60 -25.05
CA PHE A 156 0.35 -10.73 -24.12
C PHE A 156 1.41 -10.62 -23.01
N PHE A 157 2.60 -10.16 -23.35
CA PHE A 157 3.67 -9.97 -22.36
C PHE A 157 3.33 -8.83 -21.40
N ASP A 158 2.77 -7.73 -21.90
CA ASP A 158 2.25 -6.64 -21.06
C ASP A 158 1.24 -7.17 -20.05
N HIS A 159 0.27 -7.98 -20.51
CA HIS A 159 -0.72 -8.61 -19.65
C HIS A 159 -0.09 -9.49 -18.57
N MET A 160 0.90 -10.31 -18.92
CA MET A 160 1.59 -11.18 -17.94
C MET A 160 2.36 -10.39 -16.89
N LEU A 161 3.03 -9.31 -17.29
CA LEU A 161 3.72 -8.40 -16.37
C LEU A 161 2.75 -7.67 -15.44
N GLU A 162 1.57 -7.28 -15.95
CA GLU A 162 0.50 -6.70 -15.11
C GLU A 162 0.03 -7.67 -14.03
N GLN A 163 0.02 -9.00 -14.27
CA GLN A 163 -0.36 -9.96 -13.24
C GLN A 163 0.62 -9.95 -12.07
N ILE A 164 1.92 -9.76 -12.34
CA ILE A 164 2.94 -9.63 -11.28
C ILE A 164 2.62 -8.40 -10.41
N GLY A 165 2.38 -7.25 -11.02
CA GLY A 165 2.04 -6.03 -10.29
C GLY A 165 0.74 -6.15 -9.50
N LYS A 166 -0.35 -6.53 -10.16
CA LYS A 166 -1.69 -6.58 -9.56
C LYS A 166 -1.82 -7.62 -8.45
N HIS A 167 -1.34 -8.84 -8.68
CA HIS A 167 -1.45 -9.91 -7.69
C HIS A 167 -0.39 -9.83 -6.59
N GLY A 168 0.80 -9.29 -6.92
CA GLY A 168 1.85 -9.01 -5.94
C GLY A 168 1.66 -7.72 -5.15
N MET A 169 0.63 -6.90 -5.47
CA MET A 169 0.43 -5.56 -4.90
C MET A 169 1.67 -4.67 -5.10
N ILE A 170 2.37 -4.86 -6.21
CA ILE A 170 3.59 -4.13 -6.58
C ILE A 170 3.22 -3.04 -7.57
N ASP A 171 3.61 -1.79 -7.31
CA ASP A 171 3.48 -0.75 -8.34
C ASP A 171 4.59 -0.93 -9.36
N LEU A 172 4.23 -1.05 -10.63
CA LEU A 172 5.14 -1.45 -11.69
C LEU A 172 4.96 -0.59 -12.95
N SER A 173 6.01 0.12 -13.31
CA SER A 173 6.08 0.86 -14.58
C SER A 173 7.18 0.27 -15.45
N ILE A 174 6.83 -0.20 -16.65
CA ILE A 174 7.75 -0.77 -17.63
C ILE A 174 7.53 -0.13 -18.99
N LYS A 175 8.57 0.48 -19.54
CA LYS A 175 8.55 1.06 -20.88
C LYS A 175 9.69 0.46 -21.67
N VAL A 176 9.35 -0.14 -22.81
CA VAL A 176 10.32 -0.84 -23.67
C VAL A 176 10.16 -0.37 -25.10
N ASN A 177 11.29 -0.08 -25.73
CA ASN A 177 11.41 0.08 -27.16
C ASN A 177 12.42 -0.95 -27.67
N GLY A 178 11.94 -2.04 -28.26
CA GLY A 178 12.73 -3.15 -28.77
C GLY A 178 12.65 -3.30 -30.28
N ASP A 179 13.52 -4.13 -30.83
CA ASP A 179 13.64 -4.43 -32.24
C ASP A 179 12.62 -5.47 -32.75
N LEU A 180 11.34 -5.29 -32.40
CA LEU A 180 10.23 -6.20 -32.70
C LEU A 180 10.05 -6.54 -34.19
N ASN A 181 10.68 -5.76 -35.09
CA ASN A 181 10.74 -6.08 -36.49
C ASN A 181 11.71 -7.25 -36.81
N VAL A 182 12.57 -7.63 -35.87
CA VAL A 182 13.45 -8.80 -35.93
C VAL A 182 12.75 -10.00 -35.33
N ASP A 183 12.56 -9.97 -34.02
CA ASP A 183 11.71 -10.89 -33.25
C ASP A 183 11.41 -10.35 -31.84
N GLU A 184 10.71 -11.14 -31.02
CA GLU A 184 10.30 -10.78 -29.66
C GLU A 184 11.37 -11.08 -28.61
N HIS A 185 12.37 -11.88 -28.97
CA HIS A 185 13.33 -12.50 -28.03
C HIS A 185 14.07 -11.46 -27.18
N HIS A 186 14.72 -10.49 -27.86
CA HIS A 186 15.50 -9.47 -27.16
C HIS A 186 14.63 -8.62 -26.24
N THR A 187 13.42 -8.27 -26.68
CA THR A 187 12.45 -7.50 -25.89
C THR A 187 12.08 -8.23 -24.60
N ILE A 188 11.76 -9.52 -24.68
CA ILE A 188 11.34 -10.34 -23.53
C ILE A 188 12.52 -10.58 -22.58
N GLU A 189 13.66 -11.02 -23.10
CA GLU A 189 14.85 -11.35 -22.29
C GLU A 189 15.39 -10.13 -21.55
N ASP A 190 15.66 -9.04 -22.25
CA ASP A 190 16.19 -7.84 -21.67
C ASP A 190 15.25 -7.17 -20.68
N THR A 191 13.93 -7.24 -20.92
CA THR A 191 12.92 -6.76 -19.96
C THR A 191 12.94 -7.61 -18.68
N ALA A 192 13.03 -8.92 -18.81
CA ALA A 192 13.10 -9.83 -17.65
C ALA A 192 14.37 -9.58 -16.82
N ILE A 193 15.51 -9.36 -17.46
CA ILE A 193 16.77 -9.00 -16.80
C ILE A 193 16.63 -7.67 -16.07
N ALA A 194 16.13 -6.62 -16.73
CA ALA A 194 15.96 -5.30 -16.13
C ALA A 194 14.98 -5.32 -14.94
N LEU A 195 13.91 -6.10 -15.05
CA LEU A 195 12.95 -6.29 -13.95
C LEU A 195 13.59 -7.04 -12.76
N GLY A 196 14.36 -8.09 -13.04
CA GLY A 196 15.09 -8.84 -12.00
C GLY A 196 16.10 -7.98 -11.27
N ASP A 197 16.87 -7.17 -11.99
CA ASP A 197 17.80 -6.20 -11.41
C ASP A 197 17.08 -5.16 -10.54
N CYS A 198 15.94 -4.67 -11.01
CA CYS A 198 15.10 -3.71 -10.30
C CYS A 198 14.55 -4.32 -8.99
N ILE A 199 14.02 -5.53 -9.02
CA ILE A 199 13.56 -6.26 -7.82
C ILE A 199 14.73 -6.45 -6.84
N SER A 200 15.90 -6.90 -7.31
CA SER A 200 17.07 -7.13 -6.47
C SER A 200 17.54 -5.86 -5.76
N GLN A 201 17.53 -4.71 -6.45
CA GLN A 201 17.85 -3.42 -5.87
C GLN A 201 16.85 -2.98 -4.81
N ALA A 202 15.55 -3.14 -5.06
CA ALA A 202 14.50 -2.79 -4.12
C ALA A 202 14.51 -3.67 -2.87
N LEU A 203 14.83 -4.96 -2.99
CA LEU A 203 14.96 -5.90 -1.85
C LEU A 203 16.14 -5.58 -0.93
N GLY A 204 17.17 -4.90 -1.45
CA GLY A 204 18.35 -4.51 -0.67
C GLY A 204 19.02 -5.70 0.03
N ASP A 205 19.07 -5.69 1.35
CA ASP A 205 19.69 -6.73 2.16
C ASP A 205 18.83 -7.99 2.37
N LYS A 206 17.65 -8.01 1.78
CA LYS A 206 16.70 -9.14 1.78
C LYS A 206 16.19 -9.55 3.16
N ARG A 207 16.25 -8.67 4.17
CA ARG A 207 15.69 -8.93 5.50
C ARG A 207 14.18 -8.82 5.49
N GLY A 208 13.54 -9.66 6.31
CA GLY A 208 12.08 -9.64 6.49
C GLY A 208 11.28 -10.18 5.32
N ILE A 209 11.92 -10.83 4.33
CA ILE A 209 11.24 -11.52 3.24
C ILE A 209 11.01 -12.99 3.59
N GLU A 210 9.85 -13.49 3.17
CA GLU A 210 9.54 -14.91 3.24
C GLU A 210 9.90 -15.59 1.92
N ARG A 211 10.16 -16.90 1.98
CA ARG A 211 10.59 -17.70 0.82
C ARG A 211 9.62 -18.82 0.58
N TYR A 212 8.94 -18.79 -0.56
CA TYR A 212 7.93 -19.77 -0.92
C TYR A 212 8.09 -20.27 -2.35
N GLY A 213 7.60 -21.48 -2.57
CA GLY A 213 7.34 -22.03 -3.90
C GLY A 213 5.86 -22.30 -4.06
N TYR A 214 5.34 -22.11 -5.26
CA TYR A 214 3.95 -22.39 -5.60
C TYR A 214 3.85 -23.33 -6.78
N SER A 215 2.82 -24.19 -6.75
CA SER A 215 2.38 -24.95 -7.90
C SER A 215 0.89 -24.71 -8.05
N LEU A 216 0.51 -24.07 -9.14
CA LEU A 216 -0.87 -23.65 -9.39
C LEU A 216 -1.35 -24.18 -10.74
N PRO A 217 -2.47 -24.94 -10.79
CA PRO A 217 -3.14 -25.25 -12.04
C PRO A 217 -3.94 -24.03 -12.51
N MET A 218 -3.89 -23.76 -13.79
CA MET A 218 -4.73 -22.78 -14.46
C MET A 218 -5.25 -23.40 -15.75
N ASP A 219 -6.57 -23.60 -15.83
CA ASP A 219 -7.23 -24.38 -16.88
C ASP A 219 -6.60 -25.76 -17.04
N ASP A 220 -6.07 -26.09 -18.23
CA ASP A 220 -5.45 -27.39 -18.54
C ASP A 220 -3.94 -27.43 -18.26
N CYS A 221 -3.37 -26.34 -17.72
CA CYS A 221 -1.93 -26.23 -17.49
C CYS A 221 -1.60 -26.23 -15.99
N LEU A 222 -0.50 -26.90 -15.65
CA LEU A 222 0.12 -26.83 -14.33
C LEU A 222 1.43 -26.04 -14.43
N CYS A 223 1.53 -24.93 -13.70
CA CYS A 223 2.76 -24.18 -13.57
C CYS A 223 3.35 -24.37 -12.17
N SER A 224 4.62 -24.74 -12.10
CA SER A 224 5.38 -24.84 -10.85
C SER A 224 6.52 -23.84 -10.90
N VAL A 225 6.60 -22.97 -9.89
CA VAL A 225 7.64 -21.96 -9.75
C VAL A 225 8.27 -22.08 -8.38
N ALA A 226 9.59 -22.10 -8.33
CA ALA A 226 10.36 -21.97 -7.09
C ALA A 226 11.37 -20.83 -7.29
N LEU A 227 11.35 -19.88 -6.34
CA LEU A 227 12.18 -18.68 -6.38
C LEU A 227 12.86 -18.48 -5.04
N ASP A 228 14.17 -18.26 -5.09
CA ASP A 228 15.00 -17.90 -3.92
C ASP A 228 15.91 -16.72 -4.31
N PHE A 229 15.82 -15.61 -3.57
CA PHE A 229 16.57 -14.37 -3.84
C PHE A 229 17.91 -14.32 -3.11
#